data_b6c0787af4c6ee9357de4fd35e4bd2ae
#
_entry.id   b6c0787af4c6ee9357de4fd35e4bd2ae
#
_cell.length_a   1.000
_cell.length_b   1.000
_cell.length_c   1.000
_cell.angle_alpha   90.00
_cell.angle_beta   90.00
_cell.angle_gamma   90.00
#
_symmetry.space_group_name_H-M   'P 1'
#
loop_
_entity.id
_entity.type
_entity.pdbx_description
1 polymer ?
#
loop_
_entity_poly.entity_id
_entity_poly.type
_entity_poly.pdbx_seq_one_letter_code
_entity_poly.pdbx_strand_id
1 'polypeptide(L)'
;VSVVGEIAPSAEFYDYEDKYKNGTSKVYIPAPLDDELSAEICNTAAKAYRALGCSGLSRVDFFVRDSDNAILLNEINTLPGFTSISMYSMLWKACGIDYGHLLDHIIQFAFDK
;
A
#
# COMPACT_ATOMS: atom_id res chain seq x y z
N VAL A 1 -2.96 0.63 -9.93
CA VAL A 1 -2.67 0.00 -8.63
C VAL A 1 -1.27 -0.60 -8.67
N SER A 2 -0.49 -0.39 -7.60
CA SER A 2 0.86 -0.95 -7.50
C SER A 2 0.84 -2.45 -7.19
N VAL A 3 2.03 -3.04 -7.10
CA VAL A 3 2.16 -4.38 -6.52
C VAL A 3 1.70 -4.35 -5.05
N VAL A 4 1.31 -5.50 -4.53
CA VAL A 4 0.93 -5.66 -3.13
C VAL A 4 2.20 -5.81 -2.29
N GLY A 5 2.26 -5.09 -1.17
CA GLY A 5 3.31 -5.27 -0.17
C GLY A 5 2.74 -5.83 1.12
N GLU A 6 3.58 -6.49 1.89
CA GLU A 6 3.20 -7.03 3.19
C GLU A 6 4.05 -6.44 4.29
N ILE A 7 3.41 -6.10 5.40
CA ILE A 7 4.10 -5.72 6.64
C ILE A 7 3.86 -6.82 7.65
N ALA A 8 4.95 -7.42 8.14
CA ALA A 8 4.92 -8.41 9.21
C ALA A 8 5.46 -7.75 10.47
N PRO A 9 4.59 -7.26 11.37
CA PRO A 9 5.04 -6.57 12.57
C PRO A 9 5.73 -7.51 13.56
N SER A 10 6.66 -6.97 14.33
CA SER A 10 7.37 -7.73 15.36
C SER A 10 6.51 -7.98 16.60
N ALA A 11 5.43 -7.23 16.76
CA ALA A 11 4.48 -7.35 17.85
C ALA A 11 3.10 -7.74 17.31
N GLU A 12 2.18 -8.12 18.21
CA GLU A 12 0.82 -8.50 17.81
C GLU A 12 0.11 -7.38 17.03
N PHE A 13 0.38 -6.13 17.41
CA PHE A 13 -0.14 -4.97 16.70
C PHE A 13 1.01 -4.16 16.12
N TYR A 14 0.77 -3.57 14.94
CA TYR A 14 1.72 -2.68 14.28
C TYR A 14 1.64 -1.31 14.94
N ASP A 15 2.34 -1.15 16.06
CA ASP A 15 2.29 0.03 16.89
C ASP A 15 3.22 1.16 16.38
N TYR A 16 3.26 2.25 17.12
CA TYR A 16 4.05 3.43 16.76
C TYR A 16 5.53 3.12 16.63
N GLU A 17 6.09 2.31 17.52
CA GLU A 17 7.51 1.98 17.48
C GLU A 17 7.86 1.16 16.24
N ASP A 18 7.02 0.21 15.88
CA ASP A 18 7.20 -0.56 14.66
C ASP A 18 7.13 0.33 13.43
N LYS A 19 6.24 1.33 13.43
CA LYS A 19 6.07 2.24 12.30
C LYS A 19 7.24 3.20 12.12
N TYR A 20 7.81 3.72 13.20
CA TYR A 20 8.66 4.90 13.11
C TYR A 20 10.06 4.77 13.69
N LYS A 21 10.33 3.81 14.56
CA LYS A 21 11.58 3.82 15.33
C LYS A 21 12.53 2.68 15.09
N ASN A 22 12.07 1.47 15.17
CA ASN A 22 13.01 0.36 15.38
C ASN A 22 13.27 -0.52 14.18
N GLY A 23 12.45 -0.44 13.16
CA GLY A 23 12.61 -1.27 11.98
C GLY A 23 12.58 -2.78 12.27
N THR A 24 11.98 -3.22 13.38
CA THR A 24 11.85 -4.64 13.69
C THR A 24 10.77 -5.30 12.87
N SER A 25 9.82 -4.53 12.35
CA SER A 25 8.85 -5.03 11.40
C SER A 25 9.52 -5.35 10.08
N LYS A 26 9.11 -6.47 9.49
CA LYS A 26 9.61 -6.88 8.18
C LYS A 26 8.64 -6.42 7.09
N VAL A 27 9.21 -6.02 5.96
CA VAL A 27 8.46 -5.58 4.78
C VAL A 27 8.81 -6.49 3.63
N TYR A 28 7.81 -7.01 2.94
CA TYR A 28 7.97 -7.85 1.76
C TYR A 28 7.33 -7.17 0.56
N ILE A 29 8.12 -6.86 -0.47
CA ILE A 29 7.68 -6.21 -1.70
C ILE A 29 8.27 -6.96 -2.89
N PRO A 30 7.46 -7.63 -3.72
CA PRO A 30 6.03 -7.86 -3.53
C PRO A 30 5.73 -8.82 -2.37
N ALA A 31 4.50 -8.77 -1.88
CA ALA A 31 4.05 -9.67 -0.82
C ALA A 31 4.14 -11.13 -1.29
N PRO A 32 4.50 -12.07 -0.41
CA PRO A 32 4.61 -13.49 -0.77
C PRO A 32 3.23 -14.16 -0.83
N LEU A 33 2.39 -13.68 -1.73
CA LEU A 33 1.04 -14.19 -1.97
C LEU A 33 0.98 -14.76 -3.37
N ASP A 34 0.06 -15.71 -3.62
CA ASP A 34 -0.13 -16.18 -4.99
C ASP A 34 -0.70 -15.07 -5.88
N ASP A 35 -0.57 -15.25 -7.20
CA ASP A 35 -0.95 -14.24 -8.16
C ASP A 35 -2.45 -13.94 -8.12
N GLU A 36 -3.27 -14.96 -7.89
CA GLU A 36 -4.72 -14.82 -7.82
C GLU A 36 -5.14 -13.96 -6.63
N LEU A 37 -4.58 -14.22 -5.46
CA LEU A 37 -4.88 -13.44 -4.25
C LEU A 37 -4.38 -12.00 -4.38
N SER A 38 -3.19 -11.81 -4.93
CA SER A 38 -2.65 -10.47 -5.19
C SER A 38 -3.53 -9.69 -6.15
N ALA A 39 -4.00 -10.31 -7.23
CA ALA A 39 -4.91 -9.68 -8.17
C ALA A 39 -6.24 -9.31 -7.52
N GLU A 40 -6.77 -10.15 -6.67
CA GLU A 40 -8.01 -9.88 -5.94
C GLU A 40 -7.85 -8.69 -4.99
N ILE A 41 -6.73 -8.59 -4.28
CA ILE A 41 -6.44 -7.44 -3.42
C ILE A 41 -6.37 -6.16 -4.25
N CYS A 42 -5.68 -6.17 -5.38
CA CYS A 42 -5.58 -5.02 -6.27
C CYS A 42 -6.96 -4.59 -6.80
N ASN A 43 -7.80 -5.53 -7.20
CA ASN A 43 -9.13 -5.24 -7.68
C ASN A 43 -10.01 -4.66 -6.58
N THR A 44 -9.91 -5.20 -5.37
CA THR A 44 -10.66 -4.69 -4.22
C THR A 44 -10.20 -3.29 -3.84
N ALA A 45 -8.90 -3.02 -3.88
CA ALA A 45 -8.35 -1.69 -3.64
C ALA A 45 -8.90 -0.67 -4.64
N ALA A 46 -8.93 -1.01 -5.93
CA ALA A 46 -9.45 -0.14 -6.96
C ALA A 46 -10.94 0.14 -6.78
N LYS A 47 -11.71 -0.88 -6.40
CA LYS A 47 -13.15 -0.72 -6.12
C LYS A 47 -13.39 0.20 -4.92
N ALA A 48 -12.65 0.01 -3.84
CA ALA A 48 -12.78 0.84 -2.65
C ALA A 48 -12.42 2.30 -2.95
N TYR A 49 -11.35 2.51 -3.69
CA TYR A 49 -10.89 3.83 -4.13
C TYR A 49 -12.00 4.56 -4.89
N ARG A 50 -12.61 3.90 -5.86
CA ARG A 50 -13.70 4.49 -6.66
C ARG A 50 -14.96 4.69 -5.84
N ALA A 51 -15.31 3.74 -4.99
CA ALA A 51 -16.53 3.81 -4.18
C ALA A 51 -16.51 5.00 -3.20
N LEU A 52 -15.32 5.37 -2.72
CA LEU A 52 -15.15 6.50 -1.81
C LEU A 52 -14.90 7.82 -2.53
N GLY A 53 -14.90 7.84 -3.86
CA GLY A 53 -14.66 9.04 -4.63
C GLY A 53 -13.25 9.60 -4.50
N CYS A 54 -12.26 8.75 -4.25
CA CYS A 54 -10.87 9.19 -4.10
C CYS A 54 -10.31 9.73 -5.41
N SER A 55 -9.34 10.63 -5.30
CA SER A 55 -8.53 11.11 -6.42
C SER A 55 -7.08 11.27 -5.98
N GLY A 56 -6.15 11.18 -6.93
CA GLY A 56 -4.73 11.27 -6.63
C GLY A 56 -4.20 10.04 -5.90
N LEU A 57 -3.25 10.26 -5.00
CA LEU A 57 -2.62 9.16 -4.28
C LEU A 57 -3.48 8.63 -3.15
N SER A 58 -3.35 7.35 -2.88
CA SER A 58 -3.85 6.75 -1.65
C SER A 58 -3.15 5.42 -1.40
N ARG A 59 -3.13 5.01 -0.14
CA ARG A 59 -2.68 3.68 0.26
C ARG A 59 -3.87 2.95 0.86
N VAL A 60 -4.11 1.75 0.39
CA VAL A 60 -5.22 0.91 0.86
C VAL A 60 -4.64 -0.24 1.66
N ASP A 61 -5.06 -0.37 2.89
CA ASP A 61 -4.54 -1.36 3.82
C ASP A 61 -5.57 -2.45 4.07
N PHE A 62 -5.10 -3.69 4.04
CA PHE A 62 -5.92 -4.89 4.20
C PHE A 62 -5.36 -5.81 5.26
N PHE A 63 -6.24 -6.63 5.81
CA PHE A 63 -5.85 -7.86 6.48
C PHE A 63 -6.26 -9.04 5.61
N VAL A 64 -5.42 -10.05 5.55
CA VAL A 64 -5.75 -11.32 4.90
C VAL A 64 -5.80 -12.39 5.98
N ARG A 65 -6.95 -13.04 6.12
CA ARG A 65 -7.13 -14.05 7.16
C ARG A 65 -6.49 -15.36 6.72
N ASP A 66 -5.58 -15.88 7.54
CA ASP A 66 -4.81 -17.09 7.21
C ASP A 66 -5.69 -18.33 6.99
N SER A 67 -6.79 -18.43 7.74
CA SER A 67 -7.62 -19.64 7.70
C SER A 67 -8.32 -19.88 6.37
N ASP A 68 -8.66 -18.82 5.63
CA ASP A 68 -9.45 -18.93 4.40
C ASP A 68 -9.06 -17.91 3.32
N ASN A 69 -7.97 -17.15 3.53
CA ASN A 69 -7.51 -16.07 2.64
C ASN A 69 -8.57 -14.99 2.40
N ALA A 70 -9.51 -14.81 3.33
CA ALA A 70 -10.49 -13.72 3.23
C ALA A 70 -9.78 -12.37 3.30
N ILE A 71 -10.15 -11.48 2.40
CA ILE A 71 -9.60 -10.14 2.31
C ILE A 71 -10.50 -9.20 3.10
N LEU A 72 -9.93 -8.55 4.11
CA LEU A 72 -10.64 -7.64 4.98
C LEU A 72 -10.07 -6.23 4.82
N LEU A 73 -10.87 -5.32 4.30
CA LEU A 73 -10.45 -3.92 4.16
C LEU A 73 -10.30 -3.30 5.54
N ASN A 74 -9.12 -2.75 5.82
CA ASN A 74 -8.86 -2.04 7.07
C ASN A 74 -9.13 -0.54 6.90
N GLU A 75 -8.36 0.12 6.03
CA GLU A 75 -8.51 1.56 5.84
C GLU A 75 -7.99 2.00 4.48
N ILE A 76 -8.45 3.19 4.05
CA ILE A 76 -7.85 3.92 2.94
C ILE A 76 -7.23 5.19 3.52
N ASN A 77 -5.94 5.38 3.25
CA ASN A 77 -5.21 6.56 3.67
C ASN A 77 -4.97 7.44 2.44
N THR A 78 -5.68 8.55 2.36
CA THR A 78 -5.60 9.46 1.21
C THR A 78 -4.43 10.43 1.29
N LEU A 79 -3.70 10.43 2.38
CA LEU A 79 -2.47 11.20 2.53
C LEU A 79 -1.42 10.33 3.22
N PRO A 80 -0.96 9.25 2.56
CA PRO A 80 0.02 8.36 3.15
C PRO A 80 1.36 9.05 3.36
N GLY A 81 2.18 8.50 4.27
CA GLY A 81 3.55 8.96 4.41
C GLY A 81 4.26 8.98 3.08
N PHE A 82 4.98 10.04 2.80
CA PHE A 82 5.60 10.24 1.49
C PHE A 82 7.06 10.65 1.63
N THR A 83 7.90 9.63 1.87
CA THR A 83 9.36 9.75 1.83
C THR A 83 9.88 8.66 0.88
N SER A 84 11.15 8.73 0.55
CA SER A 84 11.75 7.72 -0.33
C SER A 84 11.71 6.30 0.26
N ILE A 85 11.58 6.17 1.58
CA ILE A 85 11.50 4.88 2.28
C ILE A 85 10.12 4.55 2.81
N SER A 86 9.10 5.36 2.50
CA SER A 86 7.73 5.06 2.86
C SER A 86 7.17 3.92 2.00
N MET A 87 6.23 3.16 2.56
CA MET A 87 5.63 2.01 1.86
C MET A 87 5.05 2.41 0.50
N TYR A 88 4.34 3.53 0.43
CA TYR A 88 3.77 4.02 -0.84
C TYR A 88 4.84 4.16 -1.92
N SER A 89 5.94 4.85 -1.59
CA SER A 89 7.04 5.07 -2.54
C SER A 89 7.75 3.77 -2.92
N MET A 90 7.95 2.87 -1.97
CA MET A 90 8.60 1.59 -2.21
C MET A 90 7.77 0.67 -3.10
N LEU A 91 6.45 0.67 -2.94
CA LEU A 91 5.56 -0.13 -3.79
C LEU A 91 5.61 0.32 -5.24
N TRP A 92 5.61 1.63 -5.49
CA TRP A 92 5.72 2.15 -6.86
C TRP A 92 7.12 1.95 -7.44
N LYS A 93 8.16 2.02 -6.62
CA LYS A 93 9.51 1.71 -7.07
C LYS A 93 9.61 0.27 -7.56
N ALA A 94 8.97 -0.66 -6.88
CA ALA A 94 8.91 -2.05 -7.32
C ALA A 94 8.18 -2.21 -8.66
N CYS A 95 7.31 -1.25 -9.02
CA CYS A 95 6.64 -1.21 -10.32
C CYS A 95 7.45 -0.46 -11.39
N GLY A 96 8.66 -0.02 -11.08
CA GLY A 96 9.52 0.69 -12.02
C GLY A 96 9.37 2.21 -12.01
N ILE A 97 8.66 2.77 -11.06
CA ILE A 97 8.48 4.24 -10.93
C ILE A 97 9.31 4.72 -9.74
N ASP A 98 10.41 5.42 -10.03
CA ASP A 98 11.26 5.96 -8.97
C ASP A 98 10.61 7.15 -8.27
N TYR A 99 11.24 7.60 -7.18
CA TYR A 99 10.67 8.65 -6.33
C TYR A 99 10.45 9.96 -7.08
N GLY A 100 11.39 10.37 -7.93
CA GLY A 100 11.27 11.61 -8.71
C GLY A 100 10.11 11.54 -9.71
N HIS A 101 10.01 10.46 -10.46
CA HIS A 101 8.91 10.26 -11.39
C HIS A 101 7.56 10.16 -10.67
N LEU A 102 7.54 9.54 -9.48
CA LEU A 102 6.33 9.46 -8.67
C LEU A 102 5.85 10.84 -8.24
N LEU A 103 6.77 11.72 -7.85
CA LEU A 103 6.44 13.12 -7.54
C LEU A 103 5.81 13.83 -8.74
N ASP A 104 6.38 13.65 -9.93
CA ASP A 104 5.85 14.25 -11.15
C ASP A 104 4.43 13.77 -11.43
N HIS A 105 4.15 12.48 -11.27
CA HIS A 105 2.80 11.93 -11.46
C HIS A 105 1.81 12.54 -10.48
N ILE A 106 2.18 12.69 -9.21
CA ILE A 106 1.30 13.24 -8.19
C ILE A 106 0.98 14.71 -8.48
N ILE A 107 1.97 15.47 -8.89
CA ILE A 107 1.77 16.87 -9.28
C ILE A 107 0.83 16.93 -10.49
N GLN A 108 1.02 16.06 -11.46
CA GLN A 108 0.18 16.02 -12.66
C GLN A 108 -1.30 15.74 -12.31
N PHE A 109 -1.57 14.89 -11.32
CA PHE A 109 -2.94 14.62 -10.89
C PHE A 109 -3.68 15.89 -10.47
N ALA A 110 -2.98 16.88 -9.90
CA ALA A 110 -3.59 18.14 -9.49
C ALA A 110 -4.08 18.95 -10.69
N PHE A 111 -3.43 18.81 -11.84
CA PHE A 111 -3.83 19.50 -13.08
C PHE A 111 -4.93 18.74 -13.83
N ASP A 112 -5.12 17.47 -13.55
CA ASP A 112 -6.09 16.60 -14.23
C ASP A 112 -7.48 16.60 -13.57
N LYS A 113 -7.65 17.33 -12.49
CA LYS A 113 -8.93 17.44 -11.79
C LYS A 113 -9.94 18.27 -12.57
#